data_2c070ebf31709efdbc624571430733c9
#
_entry.id   2c070ebf31709efdbc624571430733c9
#
_cell.length_a   1.000
_cell.length_b   1.000
_cell.length_c   1.000
_cell.angle_alpha   90.00
_cell.angle_beta   90.00
_cell.angle_gamma   90.00
#
_symmetry.space_group_name_H-M   'P 1'
#
loop_
_entity.id
_entity.type
_entity.pdbx_description
1 polymer ?
#
loop_
_entity_poly.entity_id
_entity_poly.type
_entity_poly.pdbx_seq_one_letter_code
_entity_poly.pdbx_strand_id
1 'polypeptide(L)'
;MKTLRGSKGVGVLFVESEKSLDSIVQLIYKQDEDTDLLLQEYIPTDYDVRVLVLGGKVLATMKRPVIEGDFRSNVSQGSKPEKIKLTEIEIEASLLAAKAVNGLWTAVDFIPSKNREKDPPFVIEVNSSPGTEGIEEASGQNISKEIIQFFADRKNWVKVPSECGYKEVVSIKPFGEIIAKFDTGNSGMSVIHAENMKVIGKQIKWSLLGKTITSDIIRKEEISVGGLRDYDEDRFVIKLDVEFLGGTYETEFTLDDRKDRTPILFDREFMSKVNVMVNPDRKYVVTTKFSLE
;
A
#
# COMPACT_ATOMS: atom_id res chain seq x y z
N MET A 1 17.79 -15.30 -20.89
CA MET A 1 18.39 -15.02 -19.56
C MET A 1 18.58 -13.52 -19.40
N LYS A 2 18.38 -12.99 -18.21
CA LYS A 2 18.65 -11.57 -17.90
C LYS A 2 19.14 -11.40 -16.47
N THR A 3 19.96 -10.37 -16.23
CA THR A 3 20.28 -9.92 -14.87
C THR A 3 19.09 -9.21 -14.26
N LEU A 4 18.88 -9.33 -12.94
CA LEU A 4 17.78 -8.63 -12.25
C LEU A 4 18.00 -7.12 -12.17
N ARG A 5 19.24 -6.67 -12.28
CA ARG A 5 19.61 -5.26 -12.29
C ARG A 5 20.10 -4.88 -13.69
N GLY A 6 19.42 -3.97 -14.35
CA GLY A 6 19.76 -3.50 -15.70
C GLY A 6 18.67 -2.57 -16.25
N SER A 7 18.99 -1.90 -17.34
CA SER A 7 18.05 -1.02 -18.06
C SER A 7 18.31 -1.06 -19.54
N LYS A 8 17.30 -0.67 -20.35
CA LYS A 8 17.39 -0.51 -21.80
C LYS A 8 17.85 -1.79 -22.55
N GLY A 9 17.53 -2.98 -22.02
CA GLY A 9 17.90 -4.25 -22.64
C GLY A 9 19.37 -4.65 -22.50
N VAL A 10 20.17 -3.91 -21.73
CA VAL A 10 21.53 -4.31 -21.38
C VAL A 10 21.45 -5.42 -20.35
N GLY A 11 22.22 -6.51 -20.53
CA GLY A 11 22.19 -7.69 -19.67
C GLY A 11 21.13 -8.73 -20.01
N VAL A 12 20.43 -8.57 -21.16
CA VAL A 12 19.51 -9.58 -21.71
C VAL A 12 20.26 -10.39 -22.76
N LEU A 13 20.32 -11.70 -22.57
CA LEU A 13 21.02 -12.65 -23.43
C LEU A 13 20.05 -13.70 -23.95
N PHE A 14 20.10 -13.96 -25.28
CA PHE A 14 19.42 -15.10 -25.86
C PHE A 14 20.29 -16.34 -25.70
N VAL A 15 19.72 -17.42 -25.20
CA VAL A 15 20.43 -18.66 -24.89
C VAL A 15 19.75 -19.80 -25.64
N GLU A 16 20.48 -20.45 -26.55
CA GLU A 16 19.92 -21.47 -27.46
C GLU A 16 20.06 -22.91 -26.95
N SER A 17 20.91 -23.13 -25.94
CA SER A 17 21.16 -24.49 -25.41
C SER A 17 21.62 -24.47 -23.95
N GLU A 18 21.46 -25.60 -23.26
CA GLU A 18 21.99 -25.79 -21.92
C GLU A 18 23.50 -25.56 -21.84
N LYS A 19 24.25 -26.01 -22.85
CA LYS A 19 25.72 -25.81 -22.91
C LYS A 19 26.11 -24.34 -23.00
N SER A 20 25.38 -23.55 -23.79
CA SER A 20 25.63 -22.12 -23.87
C SER A 20 25.20 -21.42 -22.58
N LEU A 21 24.11 -21.87 -21.93
CA LEU A 21 23.68 -21.38 -20.62
C LEU A 21 24.77 -21.58 -19.58
N ASP A 22 25.26 -22.82 -19.42
CA ASP A 22 26.31 -23.15 -18.46
C ASP A 22 27.55 -22.28 -18.64
N SER A 23 27.99 -22.11 -19.89
CA SER A 23 29.18 -21.32 -20.18
C SER A 23 28.99 -19.83 -19.81
N ILE A 24 27.83 -19.28 -20.08
CA ILE A 24 27.48 -17.86 -19.78
C ILE A 24 27.38 -17.68 -18.25
N VAL A 25 26.68 -18.60 -17.56
CA VAL A 25 26.53 -18.55 -16.10
C VAL A 25 27.87 -18.62 -15.40
N GLN A 26 28.76 -19.56 -15.83
CA GLN A 26 30.10 -19.65 -15.28
C GLN A 26 30.93 -18.38 -15.50
N LEU A 27 30.78 -17.74 -16.67
CA LEU A 27 31.50 -16.50 -16.97
C LEU A 27 31.00 -15.36 -16.07
N ILE A 28 29.69 -15.25 -15.88
CA ILE A 28 29.09 -14.19 -15.03
C ILE A 28 29.51 -14.39 -13.57
N TYR A 29 29.35 -15.58 -13.02
CA TYR A 29 29.70 -15.88 -11.63
C TYR A 29 31.21 -15.84 -11.35
N LYS A 30 32.03 -16.00 -12.37
CA LYS A 30 33.48 -15.74 -12.24
C LYS A 30 33.81 -14.27 -12.02
N GLN A 31 32.95 -13.36 -12.54
CA GLN A 31 33.11 -11.91 -12.36
C GLN A 31 32.47 -11.41 -11.09
N ASP A 32 31.29 -11.93 -10.75
CA ASP A 32 30.47 -11.55 -9.61
C ASP A 32 29.57 -12.72 -9.21
N GLU A 33 29.90 -13.38 -8.11
CA GLU A 33 29.19 -14.56 -7.60
C GLU A 33 27.80 -14.21 -7.04
N ASP A 34 27.57 -12.93 -6.69
CA ASP A 34 26.31 -12.43 -6.12
C ASP A 34 25.33 -11.95 -7.19
N THR A 35 25.64 -12.09 -8.47
CA THR A 35 24.76 -11.69 -9.55
C THR A 35 23.52 -12.57 -9.64
N ASP A 36 22.34 -12.00 -9.38
CA ASP A 36 21.06 -12.68 -9.60
C ASP A 36 20.70 -12.76 -11.08
N LEU A 37 20.35 -13.95 -11.54
CA LEU A 37 19.98 -14.23 -12.93
C LEU A 37 18.53 -14.73 -13.00
N LEU A 38 17.76 -14.21 -13.98
CA LEU A 38 16.43 -14.70 -14.31
C LEU A 38 16.47 -15.43 -15.65
N LEU A 39 16.02 -16.69 -15.66
CA LEU A 39 15.71 -17.44 -16.87
C LEU A 39 14.25 -17.27 -17.21
N GLN A 40 13.97 -16.93 -18.45
CA GLN A 40 12.62 -16.71 -18.93
C GLN A 40 12.46 -17.40 -20.28
N GLU A 41 11.32 -18.05 -20.50
CA GLU A 41 10.99 -18.62 -21.80
C GLU A 41 10.98 -17.52 -22.87
N TYR A 42 11.57 -17.82 -24.02
CA TYR A 42 11.51 -16.95 -25.18
C TYR A 42 10.20 -17.17 -25.93
N ILE A 43 9.40 -16.14 -26.04
CA ILE A 43 8.15 -16.14 -26.79
C ILE A 43 8.37 -15.37 -28.08
N PRO A 44 8.39 -16.06 -29.25
CA PRO A 44 8.55 -15.40 -30.55
C PRO A 44 7.41 -14.41 -30.79
N THR A 45 7.76 -13.18 -31.16
CA THR A 45 6.81 -12.12 -31.44
C THR A 45 7.37 -11.12 -32.44
N ASP A 46 6.51 -10.45 -33.21
CA ASP A 46 6.90 -9.37 -34.09
C ASP A 46 6.93 -8.01 -33.38
N TYR A 47 6.31 -7.90 -32.23
CA TYR A 47 6.27 -6.69 -31.41
C TYR A 47 5.91 -6.99 -29.96
N ASP A 48 6.30 -6.10 -29.09
CA ASP A 48 5.75 -6.03 -27.74
C ASP A 48 4.87 -4.78 -27.56
N VAL A 49 4.17 -4.74 -26.43
CA VAL A 49 3.26 -3.64 -26.09
C VAL A 49 3.66 -3.04 -24.76
N ARG A 50 3.78 -1.71 -24.74
CA ARG A 50 3.91 -0.94 -23.51
C ARG A 50 2.61 -0.23 -23.18
N VAL A 51 2.16 -0.38 -21.95
CA VAL A 51 0.95 0.26 -21.41
C VAL A 51 1.34 1.15 -20.25
N LEU A 52 1.08 2.44 -20.34
CA LEU A 52 1.21 3.34 -19.19
C LEU A 52 -0.05 3.28 -18.35
N VAL A 53 0.13 3.02 -17.05
CA VAL A 53 -0.94 2.99 -16.06
C VAL A 53 -0.73 4.12 -15.06
N LEU A 54 -1.76 4.94 -14.87
CA LEU A 54 -1.78 6.03 -13.90
C LEU A 54 -3.08 5.98 -13.08
N GLY A 55 -2.97 5.89 -11.76
CA GLY A 55 -4.12 5.87 -10.86
C GLY A 55 -5.10 4.72 -11.11
N GLY A 56 -4.58 3.55 -11.52
CA GLY A 56 -5.40 2.37 -11.83
C GLY A 56 -6.17 2.45 -13.15
N LYS A 57 -5.75 3.34 -14.07
CA LYS A 57 -6.32 3.47 -15.42
C LYS A 57 -5.22 3.43 -16.48
N VAL A 58 -5.54 2.87 -17.63
CA VAL A 58 -4.67 2.95 -18.81
C VAL A 58 -4.65 4.40 -19.30
N LEU A 59 -3.46 4.99 -19.33
CA LEU A 59 -3.23 6.36 -19.77
C LEU A 59 -2.89 6.41 -21.27
N ALA A 60 -1.93 5.60 -21.69
CA ALA A 60 -1.48 5.53 -23.08
C ALA A 60 -0.91 4.16 -23.40
N THR A 61 -0.84 3.84 -24.71
CA THR A 61 -0.37 2.55 -25.20
C THR A 61 0.47 2.72 -26.45
N MET A 62 1.49 1.88 -26.61
CA MET A 62 2.25 1.77 -27.84
C MET A 62 2.66 0.32 -28.09
N LYS A 63 2.78 -0.08 -29.34
CA LYS A 63 3.53 -1.26 -29.74
C LYS A 63 4.93 -0.87 -30.20
N ARG A 64 5.89 -1.75 -29.94
CA ARG A 64 7.29 -1.59 -30.31
C ARG A 64 7.67 -2.77 -31.22
N PRO A 65 7.78 -2.58 -32.52
CA PRO A 65 8.23 -3.64 -33.40
C PRO A 65 9.61 -4.17 -33.05
N VAL A 66 9.79 -5.48 -33.18
CA VAL A 66 11.11 -6.11 -33.05
C VAL A 66 11.96 -5.68 -34.29
N ILE A 67 13.23 -5.37 -34.03
CA ILE A 67 14.15 -4.95 -35.09
C ILE A 67 14.68 -6.20 -35.81
N GLU A 68 14.74 -6.16 -37.12
CA GLU A 68 15.29 -7.26 -37.92
C GLU A 68 16.74 -7.60 -37.44
N GLY A 69 17.00 -8.86 -37.12
CA GLY A 69 18.28 -9.31 -36.61
C GLY A 69 18.50 -9.16 -35.08
N ASP A 70 17.52 -8.62 -34.35
CA ASP A 70 17.51 -8.59 -32.87
C ASP A 70 16.26 -9.33 -32.35
N PHE A 71 16.32 -9.86 -31.16
CA PHE A 71 15.17 -10.45 -30.46
C PHE A 71 14.47 -9.43 -29.53
N ARG A 72 15.00 -8.21 -29.42
CA ARG A 72 14.52 -7.14 -28.52
C ARG A 72 13.76 -6.08 -29.30
N SER A 73 12.78 -5.47 -28.66
CA SER A 73 11.86 -4.46 -29.23
C SER A 73 12.03 -3.06 -28.64
N ASN A 74 13.17 -2.77 -28.00
CA ASN A 74 13.39 -1.51 -27.30
C ASN A 74 13.51 -0.29 -28.24
N VAL A 75 12.73 0.77 -27.97
CA VAL A 75 12.81 2.06 -28.68
C VAL A 75 14.21 2.66 -28.64
N SER A 76 14.93 2.50 -27.51
CA SER A 76 16.31 2.96 -27.36
C SER A 76 17.30 2.32 -28.35
N GLN A 77 16.90 1.27 -29.07
CA GLN A 77 17.69 0.57 -30.06
C GLN A 77 17.20 0.85 -31.51
N GLY A 78 16.27 1.80 -31.69
CA GLY A 78 15.83 2.24 -33.00
C GLY A 78 14.46 1.71 -33.47
N SER A 79 13.74 0.97 -32.62
CA SER A 79 12.34 0.60 -32.87
C SER A 79 11.48 1.87 -32.95
N LYS A 80 10.67 2.00 -33.99
CA LYS A 80 9.70 3.09 -34.13
C LYS A 80 8.40 2.70 -33.41
N PRO A 81 8.02 3.42 -32.37
CA PRO A 81 6.80 3.11 -31.65
C PRO A 81 5.56 3.45 -32.50
N GLU A 82 4.55 2.60 -32.42
CA GLU A 82 3.29 2.79 -33.12
C GLU A 82 2.12 2.72 -32.15
N LYS A 83 1.04 3.45 -32.48
CA LYS A 83 -0.19 3.39 -31.70
C LYS A 83 -0.84 2.00 -31.80
N ILE A 84 -1.35 1.48 -30.68
CA ILE A 84 -2.10 0.23 -30.65
C ILE A 84 -3.37 0.39 -29.80
N LYS A 85 -4.44 -0.27 -30.20
CA LYS A 85 -5.65 -0.43 -29.40
C LYS A 85 -5.55 -1.76 -28.64
N LEU A 86 -5.75 -1.71 -27.33
CA LEU A 86 -5.78 -2.89 -26.48
C LEU A 86 -7.14 -3.57 -26.54
N THR A 87 -7.16 -4.88 -26.33
CA THR A 87 -8.36 -5.65 -26.01
C THR A 87 -8.72 -5.49 -24.53
N GLU A 88 -9.92 -5.89 -24.12
CA GLU A 88 -10.34 -5.84 -22.73
C GLU A 88 -9.45 -6.72 -21.84
N ILE A 89 -9.06 -7.90 -22.34
CA ILE A 89 -8.18 -8.83 -21.62
C ILE A 89 -6.78 -8.22 -21.40
N GLU A 90 -6.24 -7.52 -22.40
CA GLU A 90 -4.95 -6.85 -22.28
C GLU A 90 -5.00 -5.66 -21.33
N ILE A 91 -6.11 -4.91 -21.31
CA ILE A 91 -6.35 -3.84 -20.33
C ILE A 91 -6.39 -4.43 -18.91
N GLU A 92 -7.19 -5.46 -18.70
CA GLU A 92 -7.33 -6.11 -17.40
C GLU A 92 -5.97 -6.66 -16.90
N ALA A 93 -5.24 -7.39 -17.74
CA ALA A 93 -3.92 -7.92 -17.42
C ALA A 93 -2.93 -6.81 -17.03
N SER A 94 -2.95 -5.68 -17.75
CA SER A 94 -2.09 -4.53 -17.45
C SER A 94 -2.43 -3.87 -16.13
N LEU A 95 -3.71 -3.70 -15.82
CA LEU A 95 -4.16 -3.12 -14.54
C LEU A 95 -3.88 -4.06 -13.36
N LEU A 96 -4.05 -5.37 -13.53
CA LEU A 96 -3.70 -6.36 -12.52
C LEU A 96 -2.20 -6.40 -12.26
N ALA A 97 -1.36 -6.34 -13.30
CA ALA A 97 0.09 -6.29 -13.16
C ALA A 97 0.56 -5.04 -12.40
N ALA A 98 0.03 -3.86 -12.75
CA ALA A 98 0.31 -2.62 -12.03
C ALA A 98 -0.13 -2.68 -10.56
N LYS A 99 -1.31 -3.26 -10.29
CA LYS A 99 -1.83 -3.46 -8.93
C LYS A 99 -0.97 -4.42 -8.11
N ALA A 100 -0.45 -5.48 -8.71
CA ALA A 100 0.38 -6.49 -8.03
C ALA A 100 1.66 -5.89 -7.42
N VAL A 101 2.18 -4.81 -8.00
CA VAL A 101 3.34 -4.07 -7.48
C VAL A 101 2.96 -2.78 -6.72
N ASN A 102 1.68 -2.59 -6.41
CA ASN A 102 1.15 -1.34 -5.83
C ASN A 102 1.54 -0.08 -6.63
N GLY A 103 1.63 -0.20 -7.94
CA GLY A 103 2.10 0.85 -8.82
C GLY A 103 1.01 1.88 -9.14
N LEU A 104 1.16 3.09 -8.61
CA LEU A 104 0.28 4.23 -8.94
C LEU A 104 0.60 4.84 -10.30
N TRP A 105 1.88 4.86 -10.66
CA TRP A 105 2.44 5.26 -11.95
C TRP A 105 3.43 4.18 -12.41
N THR A 106 3.11 3.47 -13.50
CA THR A 106 3.92 2.36 -14.01
C THR A 106 3.80 2.24 -15.52
N ALA A 107 4.79 1.57 -16.13
CA ALA A 107 4.60 0.95 -17.43
C ALA A 107 4.56 -0.57 -17.28
N VAL A 108 3.59 -1.19 -17.92
CA VAL A 108 3.49 -2.64 -18.07
C VAL A 108 3.89 -3.01 -19.48
N ASP A 109 4.90 -3.86 -19.61
CA ASP A 109 5.36 -4.38 -20.89
C ASP A 109 4.89 -5.83 -21.04
N PHE A 110 4.29 -6.16 -22.18
CA PHE A 110 3.82 -7.51 -22.45
C PHE A 110 3.97 -7.92 -23.93
N ILE A 111 4.09 -9.22 -24.17
CA ILE A 111 3.95 -9.82 -25.49
C ILE A 111 2.49 -10.22 -25.67
N PRO A 112 1.79 -9.78 -26.72
CA PRO A 112 0.42 -10.17 -26.98
C PRO A 112 0.32 -11.67 -27.28
N SER A 113 -0.76 -12.30 -26.87
CA SER A 113 -1.04 -13.67 -27.29
C SER A 113 -1.39 -13.74 -28.79
N LYS A 114 -1.29 -14.93 -29.37
CA LYS A 114 -1.69 -15.14 -30.79
C LYS A 114 -3.18 -14.86 -30.99
N ASN A 115 -4.00 -15.10 -29.99
CA ASN A 115 -5.43 -14.79 -30.01
C ASN A 115 -5.75 -13.74 -28.93
N ARG A 116 -5.49 -12.48 -29.26
CA ARG A 116 -5.61 -11.34 -28.35
C ARG A 116 -6.99 -11.16 -27.72
N GLU A 117 -8.06 -11.62 -28.40
CA GLU A 117 -9.43 -11.47 -27.92
C GLU A 117 -9.85 -12.56 -26.92
N LYS A 118 -9.09 -13.65 -26.79
CA LYS A 118 -9.45 -14.79 -25.94
C LYS A 118 -8.41 -15.14 -24.88
N ASP A 119 -7.14 -14.92 -25.20
CA ASP A 119 -6.04 -15.36 -24.36
C ASP A 119 -5.32 -14.16 -23.73
N PRO A 120 -4.93 -14.25 -22.45
CA PRO A 120 -4.19 -13.18 -21.79
C PRO A 120 -2.81 -12.98 -22.42
N PRO A 121 -2.26 -11.75 -22.36
CA PRO A 121 -0.91 -11.47 -22.82
C PRO A 121 0.12 -12.04 -21.85
N PHE A 122 1.36 -12.17 -22.31
CA PHE A 122 2.52 -12.57 -21.51
C PHE A 122 3.19 -11.32 -20.93
N VAL A 123 2.96 -11.01 -19.66
CA VAL A 123 3.59 -9.86 -19.01
C VAL A 123 5.08 -10.11 -18.85
N ILE A 124 5.91 -9.18 -19.33
CA ILE A 124 7.37 -9.25 -19.30
C ILE A 124 7.91 -8.56 -18.04
N GLU A 125 7.45 -7.32 -17.81
CA GLU A 125 7.92 -6.49 -16.69
C GLU A 125 6.94 -5.36 -16.35
N VAL A 126 7.09 -4.83 -15.13
CA VAL A 126 6.41 -3.61 -14.67
C VAL A 126 7.47 -2.61 -14.21
N ASN A 127 7.52 -1.46 -14.88
CA ASN A 127 8.48 -0.40 -14.60
C ASN A 127 7.87 0.69 -13.72
N SER A 128 8.52 1.01 -12.60
CA SER A 128 8.08 2.06 -11.66
C SER A 128 8.50 3.48 -12.06
N SER A 129 9.39 3.63 -13.04
CA SER A 129 9.86 4.94 -13.55
C SER A 129 10.00 4.88 -15.08
N PRO A 130 8.87 4.76 -15.80
CA PRO A 130 8.91 4.61 -17.25
C PRO A 130 9.26 5.93 -17.95
N GLY A 131 10.08 5.82 -19.03
CA GLY A 131 10.25 6.92 -19.96
C GLY A 131 8.97 7.13 -20.79
N THR A 132 8.67 8.39 -21.12
CA THR A 132 7.44 8.78 -21.81
C THR A 132 7.64 9.16 -23.28
N GLU A 133 8.87 9.44 -23.72
CA GLU A 133 9.18 10.00 -25.04
C GLU A 133 8.57 9.18 -26.20
N GLY A 134 8.86 7.87 -26.26
CA GLY A 134 8.36 7.04 -27.36
C GLY A 134 6.84 6.89 -27.40
N ILE A 135 6.19 6.89 -26.24
CA ILE A 135 4.73 6.76 -26.16
C ILE A 135 4.03 8.10 -26.42
N GLU A 136 4.66 9.23 -26.08
CA GLU A 136 4.19 10.57 -26.47
C GLU A 136 4.25 10.73 -27.99
N GLU A 137 5.34 10.26 -28.63
CA GLU A 137 5.46 10.23 -30.09
C GLU A 137 4.38 9.37 -30.75
N ALA A 138 4.17 8.14 -30.25
CA ALA A 138 3.19 7.21 -30.81
C ALA A 138 1.74 7.64 -30.60
N SER A 139 1.42 8.21 -29.45
CA SER A 139 0.05 8.56 -29.05
C SER A 139 -0.36 9.98 -29.46
N GLY A 140 0.61 10.88 -29.58
CA GLY A 140 0.37 12.33 -29.73
C GLY A 140 -0.14 13.00 -28.46
N GLN A 141 -0.08 12.33 -27.30
CA GLN A 141 -0.53 12.83 -26.00
C GLN A 141 0.63 13.46 -25.24
N ASN A 142 0.36 14.50 -24.48
CA ASN A 142 1.33 15.05 -23.54
C ASN A 142 1.22 14.32 -22.20
N ILE A 143 1.90 13.18 -22.10
CA ILE A 143 1.88 12.30 -20.93
C ILE A 143 2.40 13.01 -19.68
N SER A 144 3.45 13.80 -19.83
CA SER A 144 4.04 14.56 -18.72
C SER A 144 3.02 15.52 -18.09
N LYS A 145 2.19 16.17 -18.89
CA LYS A 145 1.10 17.03 -18.41
C LYS A 145 0.06 16.23 -17.64
N GLU A 146 -0.37 15.09 -18.16
CA GLU A 146 -1.37 14.22 -17.51
C GLU A 146 -0.88 13.76 -16.11
N ILE A 147 0.40 13.35 -16.02
CA ILE A 147 1.02 12.95 -14.75
C ILE A 147 1.02 14.11 -13.76
N ILE A 148 1.48 15.30 -14.18
CA ILE A 148 1.52 16.47 -13.30
C ILE A 148 0.12 16.85 -12.82
N GLN A 149 -0.88 16.84 -13.71
CA GLN A 149 -2.26 17.13 -13.34
C GLN A 149 -2.82 16.11 -12.34
N PHE A 150 -2.53 14.82 -12.55
CA PHE A 150 -2.95 13.77 -11.64
C PHE A 150 -2.37 13.97 -10.24
N PHE A 151 -1.05 14.21 -10.12
CA PHE A 151 -0.40 14.40 -8.82
C PHE A 151 -0.61 15.79 -8.21
N ALA A 152 -1.06 16.78 -8.97
CA ALA A 152 -1.48 18.07 -8.43
C ALA A 152 -2.74 17.96 -7.55
N ASP A 153 -3.61 17.00 -7.84
CA ASP A 153 -4.77 16.70 -6.99
C ASP A 153 -4.36 15.79 -5.82
N ARG A 154 -4.36 16.37 -4.61
CA ARG A 154 -4.01 15.64 -3.38
C ARG A 154 -4.89 14.42 -3.07
N LYS A 155 -6.09 14.32 -3.67
CA LYS A 155 -6.96 13.15 -3.54
C LYS A 155 -6.35 11.90 -4.14
N ASN A 156 -5.44 12.06 -5.10
CA ASN A 156 -4.74 10.97 -5.77
C ASN A 156 -3.49 10.51 -5.02
N TRP A 157 -3.11 11.18 -3.93
CA TRP A 157 -1.93 10.79 -3.17
C TRP A 157 -2.19 9.53 -2.36
N VAL A 158 -1.31 8.57 -2.48
CA VAL A 158 -1.31 7.39 -1.61
C VAL A 158 -0.81 7.83 -0.24
N LYS A 159 -1.66 7.70 0.76
CA LYS A 159 -1.25 7.91 2.15
C LYS A 159 -0.45 6.68 2.59
N VAL A 160 0.86 6.84 2.72
CA VAL A 160 1.70 5.81 3.33
C VAL A 160 1.40 5.80 4.83
N PRO A 161 1.04 4.65 5.42
CA PRO A 161 0.83 4.57 6.87
C PRO A 161 2.11 4.96 7.62
N SER A 162 1.96 5.75 8.67
CA SER A 162 3.06 6.02 9.59
C SER A 162 3.31 4.79 10.47
N GLU A 163 4.56 4.39 10.66
CA GLU A 163 4.88 3.39 11.67
C GLU A 163 4.69 4.00 13.06
N CYS A 164 3.92 3.35 13.93
CA CYS A 164 3.81 3.69 15.35
C CYS A 164 4.15 2.49 16.22
N GLY A 165 4.45 2.74 17.48
CA GLY A 165 4.65 1.67 18.46
C GLY A 165 3.33 1.06 18.95
N TYR A 166 3.41 -0.10 19.59
CA TYR A 166 2.21 -0.69 20.22
C TYR A 166 1.71 0.12 21.45
N LYS A 167 2.52 1.06 21.95
CA LYS A 167 2.13 2.10 22.92
C LYS A 167 2.64 3.44 22.42
N GLU A 168 1.76 4.44 22.47
CA GLU A 168 2.05 5.82 22.12
C GLU A 168 1.36 6.76 23.12
N VAL A 169 1.74 8.03 23.11
CA VAL A 169 1.05 9.08 23.86
C VAL A 169 0.03 9.75 22.95
N VAL A 170 -1.19 9.89 23.43
CA VAL A 170 -2.26 10.67 22.78
C VAL A 170 -2.74 11.77 23.70
N SER A 171 -3.33 12.83 23.16
CA SER A 171 -3.95 13.88 23.98
C SER A 171 -5.47 13.81 23.86
N ILE A 172 -6.16 13.85 25.00
CA ILE A 172 -7.62 13.88 25.08
C ILE A 172 -8.05 14.96 26.07
N LYS A 173 -8.79 15.97 25.60
CA LYS A 173 -9.33 17.01 26.50
C LYS A 173 -10.49 16.47 27.34
N PRO A 174 -10.56 16.82 28.64
CA PRO A 174 -9.68 17.71 29.40
C PRO A 174 -8.51 16.97 30.11
N PHE A 175 -8.31 15.71 29.83
CA PHE A 175 -7.37 14.86 30.58
C PHE A 175 -5.89 15.20 30.26
N GLY A 176 -5.60 15.62 29.03
CA GLY A 176 -4.24 15.88 28.55
C GLY A 176 -3.61 14.64 27.93
N GLU A 177 -2.30 14.50 28.07
CA GLU A 177 -1.54 13.39 27.52
C GLU A 177 -1.79 12.09 28.30
N ILE A 178 -2.07 11.01 27.57
CA ILE A 178 -2.40 9.69 28.11
C ILE A 178 -1.70 8.62 27.28
N ILE A 179 -1.14 7.61 27.95
CA ILE A 179 -0.58 6.45 27.26
C ILE A 179 -1.73 5.58 26.72
N ALA A 180 -1.67 5.30 25.41
CA ALA A 180 -2.60 4.42 24.72
C ALA A 180 -1.89 3.19 24.18
N LYS A 181 -2.57 2.03 24.19
CA LYS A 181 -2.15 0.82 23.52
C LYS A 181 -2.90 0.70 22.18
N PHE A 182 -2.18 0.47 21.11
CA PHE A 182 -2.69 0.16 19.78
C PHE A 182 -2.75 -1.36 19.62
N ASP A 183 -3.94 -1.93 19.66
CA ASP A 183 -4.13 -3.39 19.72
C ASP A 183 -4.67 -3.95 18.39
N THR A 184 -3.77 -4.48 17.57
CA THR A 184 -4.12 -5.07 16.27
C THR A 184 -5.04 -6.30 16.38
N GLY A 185 -5.14 -6.90 17.57
CA GLY A 185 -6.09 -7.98 17.88
C GLY A 185 -7.51 -7.49 18.20
N ASN A 186 -7.66 -6.19 18.56
CA ASN A 186 -8.97 -5.63 18.89
C ASN A 186 -9.76 -5.29 17.62
N SER A 187 -10.75 -6.13 17.29
CA SER A 187 -11.70 -5.92 16.17
C SER A 187 -13.01 -5.27 16.63
N GLY A 188 -13.15 -5.04 17.93
CA GLY A 188 -14.33 -4.40 18.51
C GLY A 188 -14.20 -2.88 18.51
N MET A 189 -14.44 -2.28 19.67
CA MET A 189 -14.38 -0.83 19.88
C MET A 189 -13.17 -0.43 20.71
N SER A 190 -12.76 0.83 20.55
CA SER A 190 -11.79 1.44 21.44
C SER A 190 -12.33 1.52 22.86
N VAL A 191 -11.43 1.34 23.84
CA VAL A 191 -11.79 1.31 25.26
C VAL A 191 -11.02 2.39 26.01
N ILE A 192 -11.70 3.11 26.90
CA ILE A 192 -11.09 4.07 27.80
C ILE A 192 -11.38 3.69 29.26
N HIS A 193 -10.35 3.79 30.10
CA HIS A 193 -10.50 3.58 31.55
C HIS A 193 -11.44 4.62 32.15
N ALA A 194 -12.39 4.15 32.94
CA ALA A 194 -13.37 4.99 33.64
C ALA A 194 -13.60 4.51 35.06
N GLU A 195 -13.47 5.45 35.98
CA GLU A 195 -13.74 5.24 37.43
C GLU A 195 -14.99 6.02 37.82
N ASN A 196 -15.60 5.62 38.96
CA ASN A 196 -16.70 6.33 39.60
C ASN A 196 -17.87 6.65 38.63
N MET A 197 -18.19 5.71 37.77
CA MET A 197 -19.24 5.86 36.75
C MET A 197 -20.61 6.00 37.40
N LYS A 198 -21.36 7.08 37.02
CA LYS A 198 -22.73 7.33 37.49
C LYS A 198 -23.56 7.87 36.32
N VAL A 199 -24.62 7.15 35.97
CA VAL A 199 -25.58 7.57 34.93
C VAL A 199 -26.51 8.64 35.49
N ILE A 200 -26.70 9.72 34.71
CA ILE A 200 -27.57 10.85 35.02
C ILE A 200 -28.42 11.16 33.78
N GLY A 201 -29.60 10.56 33.69
CA GLY A 201 -30.46 10.68 32.50
C GLY A 201 -29.81 10.05 31.28
N LYS A 202 -29.53 10.86 30.25
CA LYS A 202 -28.85 10.45 29.02
C LYS A 202 -27.33 10.66 29.06
N GLN A 203 -26.80 11.04 30.20
CA GLN A 203 -25.39 11.33 30.40
C GLN A 203 -24.76 10.39 31.41
N ILE A 204 -23.44 10.24 31.35
CA ILE A 204 -22.65 9.51 32.32
C ILE A 204 -21.56 10.42 32.89
N LYS A 205 -21.51 10.50 34.23
CA LYS A 205 -20.43 11.13 34.97
C LYS A 205 -19.39 10.06 35.30
N TRP A 206 -18.13 10.33 34.98
CA TRP A 206 -17.04 9.36 35.19
C TRP A 206 -15.71 10.08 35.39
N SER A 207 -14.70 9.37 35.85
CA SER A 207 -13.38 9.93 36.19
C SER A 207 -12.27 9.16 35.47
N LEU A 208 -11.20 9.89 35.10
CA LEU A 208 -9.95 9.36 34.57
C LEU A 208 -8.80 10.24 35.07
N LEU A 209 -7.71 9.63 35.57
CA LEU A 209 -6.53 10.34 36.08
C LEU A 209 -6.88 11.45 37.09
N GLY A 210 -7.81 11.17 37.99
CA GLY A 210 -8.27 12.11 39.02
C GLY A 210 -9.15 13.27 38.51
N LYS A 211 -9.41 13.39 37.23
CA LYS A 211 -10.33 14.38 36.65
C LYS A 211 -11.69 13.75 36.37
N THR A 212 -12.75 14.47 36.67
CA THR A 212 -14.13 14.01 36.49
C THR A 212 -14.81 14.83 35.40
N ILE A 213 -15.47 14.16 34.46
CA ILE A 213 -16.27 14.78 33.41
C ILE A 213 -17.67 14.15 33.30
N THR A 214 -18.53 14.78 32.52
CA THR A 214 -19.84 14.24 32.12
C THR A 214 -19.88 14.17 30.60
N SER A 215 -20.25 13.02 30.06
CA SER A 215 -20.33 12.74 28.63
C SER A 215 -21.74 12.28 28.26
N ASP A 216 -22.19 12.60 27.06
CA ASP A 216 -23.42 12.05 26.51
C ASP A 216 -23.25 10.56 26.22
N ILE A 217 -24.25 9.75 26.59
CA ILE A 217 -24.30 8.34 26.26
C ILE A 217 -24.85 8.22 24.84
N ILE A 218 -24.02 7.72 23.90
CA ILE A 218 -24.41 7.49 22.52
C ILE A 218 -25.31 6.26 22.43
N ARG A 219 -24.88 5.14 23.07
CA ARG A 219 -25.60 3.88 23.18
C ARG A 219 -25.00 3.00 24.26
N LYS A 220 -25.62 1.86 24.48
CA LYS A 220 -25.00 0.74 25.17
C LYS A 220 -24.56 -0.29 24.14
N GLU A 221 -23.44 -0.93 24.38
CA GLU A 221 -22.87 -1.97 23.54
C GLU A 221 -22.62 -3.23 24.37
N GLU A 222 -23.06 -4.36 23.88
CA GLU A 222 -22.77 -5.67 24.47
C GLU A 222 -21.39 -6.11 23.96
N ILE A 223 -20.42 -6.27 24.85
CA ILE A 223 -19.03 -6.58 24.53
C ILE A 223 -18.69 -7.98 25.00
N SER A 224 -18.27 -8.85 24.07
CA SER A 224 -17.71 -10.16 24.41
C SER A 224 -16.26 -10.02 24.85
N VAL A 225 -15.97 -10.31 26.10
CA VAL A 225 -14.64 -10.20 26.67
C VAL A 225 -13.84 -11.47 26.44
N GLY A 226 -12.71 -11.35 25.73
CA GLY A 226 -11.73 -12.44 25.56
C GLY A 226 -12.16 -13.59 24.65
N GLY A 227 -13.20 -13.40 23.81
CA GLY A 227 -13.67 -14.44 22.87
C GLY A 227 -14.38 -15.64 23.55
N LEU A 228 -14.60 -15.57 24.84
CA LEU A 228 -15.40 -16.53 25.60
C LEU A 228 -16.86 -16.05 25.57
N ARG A 229 -17.75 -16.83 24.98
CA ARG A 229 -19.18 -16.51 24.80
C ARG A 229 -20.00 -16.36 26.12
N ASP A 230 -19.38 -16.56 27.26
CA ASP A 230 -20.05 -16.59 28.56
C ASP A 230 -19.81 -15.31 29.40
N TYR A 231 -19.19 -14.27 28.87
CA TYR A 231 -18.96 -12.99 29.54
C TYR A 231 -19.31 -11.82 28.62
N ASP A 232 -20.61 -11.64 28.39
CA ASP A 232 -21.12 -10.45 27.72
C ASP A 232 -21.37 -9.37 28.77
N GLU A 233 -20.80 -8.20 28.57
CA GLU A 233 -20.91 -7.05 29.47
C GLU A 233 -21.46 -5.85 28.70
N ASP A 234 -22.52 -5.25 29.21
CA ASP A 234 -23.09 -4.01 28.69
C ASP A 234 -22.21 -2.82 29.08
N ARG A 235 -21.61 -2.15 28.07
CA ARG A 235 -20.79 -0.97 28.27
C ARG A 235 -21.43 0.28 27.65
N PHE A 236 -21.25 1.43 28.31
CA PHE A 236 -21.67 2.71 27.77
C PHE A 236 -20.67 3.18 26.71
N VAL A 237 -21.21 3.65 25.58
CA VAL A 237 -20.42 4.26 24.50
C VAL A 237 -20.54 5.76 24.59
N ILE A 238 -19.38 6.43 24.56
CA ILE A 238 -19.25 7.88 24.50
C ILE A 238 -18.38 8.31 23.34
N LYS A 239 -18.36 9.59 23.01
CA LYS A 239 -17.45 10.19 22.02
C LYS A 239 -16.46 11.14 22.67
N LEU A 240 -15.22 11.10 22.24
CA LEU A 240 -14.16 12.02 22.64
C LEU A 240 -13.30 12.37 21.43
N ASP A 241 -12.72 13.56 21.44
CA ASP A 241 -11.72 13.97 20.47
C ASP A 241 -10.32 13.54 20.93
N VAL A 242 -9.65 12.76 20.08
CA VAL A 242 -8.29 12.29 20.27
C VAL A 242 -7.35 13.09 19.39
N GLU A 243 -6.38 13.76 19.96
CA GLU A 243 -5.30 14.43 19.22
C GLU A 243 -4.12 13.45 19.09
N PHE A 244 -3.73 13.13 17.84
CA PHE A 244 -2.63 12.23 17.52
C PHE A 244 -2.02 12.58 16.16
N LEU A 245 -0.69 12.53 16.00
CA LEU A 245 0.03 12.84 14.75
C LEU A 245 -0.40 14.16 14.10
N GLY A 246 -0.67 15.18 14.91
CA GLY A 246 -1.09 16.51 14.42
C GLY A 246 -2.52 16.60 13.91
N GLY A 247 -3.31 15.53 14.02
CA GLY A 247 -4.73 15.51 13.70
C GLY A 247 -5.61 15.38 14.94
N THR A 248 -6.88 15.77 14.83
CA THR A 248 -7.92 15.54 15.84
C THR A 248 -8.94 14.57 15.26
N TYR A 249 -9.24 13.51 16.01
CA TYR A 249 -10.08 12.40 15.55
C TYR A 249 -11.22 12.16 16.55
N GLU A 250 -12.45 12.49 16.19
CA GLU A 250 -13.62 12.09 16.97
C GLU A 250 -13.67 10.56 17.03
N THR A 251 -13.67 9.99 18.23
CA THR A 251 -13.53 8.55 18.45
C THR A 251 -14.56 8.07 19.46
N GLU A 252 -15.21 6.96 19.15
CA GLU A 252 -16.12 6.29 20.08
C GLU A 252 -15.33 5.37 21.01
N PHE A 253 -15.65 5.45 22.30
CA PHE A 253 -15.05 4.62 23.34
C PHE A 253 -16.13 3.92 24.14
N THR A 254 -15.88 2.66 24.48
CA THR A 254 -16.56 2.00 25.57
C THR A 254 -15.86 2.35 26.88
N LEU A 255 -16.65 2.63 27.91
CA LEU A 255 -16.16 2.87 29.26
C LEU A 255 -15.97 1.55 30.00
N ASP A 256 -14.78 1.34 30.58
CA ASP A 256 -14.43 0.12 31.31
C ASP A 256 -13.49 0.44 32.48
N ASP A 257 -13.59 -0.29 33.60
CA ASP A 257 -12.61 -0.22 34.66
C ASP A 257 -11.37 -1.04 34.33
N ARG A 258 -10.37 -0.38 33.75
CA ARG A 258 -9.12 -0.98 33.28
C ARG A 258 -7.99 -0.91 34.29
N LYS A 259 -8.28 -1.11 35.58
CA LYS A 259 -7.27 -1.13 36.65
C LYS A 259 -6.03 -1.89 36.22
N ASP A 260 -4.85 -1.38 36.55
CA ASP A 260 -3.54 -1.99 36.27
C ASP A 260 -3.22 -2.24 34.77
N ARG A 261 -4.03 -1.70 33.83
CA ARG A 261 -3.81 -1.78 32.39
C ARG A 261 -3.57 -0.39 31.79
N THR A 262 -3.09 -0.35 30.55
CA THR A 262 -2.99 0.90 29.79
C THR A 262 -4.37 1.55 29.73
N PRO A 263 -4.51 2.85 30.09
CA PRO A 263 -5.81 3.50 30.23
C PRO A 263 -6.64 3.49 28.95
N ILE A 264 -5.99 3.58 27.79
CA ILE A 264 -6.64 3.57 26.49
C ILE A 264 -6.20 2.34 25.70
N LEU A 265 -7.17 1.66 25.07
CA LEU A 265 -6.97 0.60 24.10
C LEU A 265 -7.64 0.99 22.81
N PHE A 266 -6.86 1.23 21.77
CA PHE A 266 -7.39 1.50 20.43
C PHE A 266 -7.64 0.22 19.64
N ASP A 267 -8.69 0.24 18.86
CA ASP A 267 -9.07 -0.81 17.92
C ASP A 267 -8.47 -0.61 16.52
N ARG A 268 -8.77 -1.56 15.62
CA ARG A 268 -8.30 -1.51 14.23
C ARG A 268 -8.95 -0.37 13.43
N GLU A 269 -10.17 0.04 13.76
CA GLU A 269 -10.86 1.13 13.08
C GLU A 269 -10.14 2.46 13.36
N PHE A 270 -9.80 2.75 14.61
CA PHE A 270 -9.01 3.93 14.95
C PHE A 270 -7.65 3.92 14.25
N MET A 271 -6.92 2.78 14.24
CA MET A 271 -5.64 2.67 13.55
C MET A 271 -5.75 2.97 12.05
N SER A 272 -6.80 2.47 11.39
CA SER A 272 -7.09 2.78 9.98
C SER A 272 -7.41 4.25 9.79
N LYS A 273 -8.21 4.85 10.68
CA LYS A 273 -8.61 6.26 10.65
C LYS A 273 -7.42 7.22 10.75
N VAL A 274 -6.45 6.91 11.62
CA VAL A 274 -5.22 7.69 11.78
C VAL A 274 -4.11 7.27 10.80
N ASN A 275 -4.36 6.25 9.97
CA ASN A 275 -3.45 5.72 8.96
C ASN A 275 -2.09 5.32 9.53
N VAL A 276 -2.07 4.38 10.48
CA VAL A 276 -0.84 3.85 11.09
C VAL A 276 -0.69 2.35 10.91
N MET A 277 0.57 1.90 10.87
CA MET A 277 0.97 0.51 11.05
C MET A 277 1.66 0.35 12.41
N VAL A 278 1.23 -0.64 13.17
CA VAL A 278 1.75 -0.87 14.53
C VAL A 278 2.96 -1.79 14.48
N ASN A 279 4.09 -1.31 15.01
CA ASN A 279 5.25 -2.15 15.30
C ASN A 279 5.08 -2.80 16.67
N PRO A 280 4.94 -4.13 16.77
CA PRO A 280 4.67 -4.82 18.02
C PRO A 280 5.86 -4.83 19.00
N ASP A 281 7.08 -4.59 18.50
CA ASP A 281 8.31 -4.66 19.29
C ASP A 281 8.73 -3.30 19.89
N ARG A 282 8.09 -2.21 19.43
CA ARG A 282 8.49 -0.85 19.78
C ARG A 282 7.40 -0.06 20.50
N LYS A 283 7.81 0.86 21.36
CA LYS A 283 6.96 1.85 22.05
C LYS A 283 7.44 3.26 21.72
N TYR A 284 6.52 4.21 21.70
CA TYR A 284 6.82 5.62 21.54
C TYR A 284 7.66 5.91 20.28
N VAL A 285 7.24 5.36 19.13
CA VAL A 285 7.93 5.53 17.85
C VAL A 285 7.67 6.91 17.28
N VAL A 286 6.43 7.40 17.39
CA VAL A 286 5.99 8.71 16.86
C VAL A 286 5.74 9.73 17.96
N THR A 287 5.72 9.31 19.22
CA THR A 287 5.52 10.20 20.38
C THR A 287 6.62 9.98 21.40
N THR A 288 7.00 11.04 22.10
CA THR A 288 8.01 10.98 23.15
C THR A 288 7.35 10.92 24.53
N LYS A 289 7.84 10.04 25.39
CA LYS A 289 7.37 9.88 26.76
C LYS A 289 8.04 10.91 27.70
N PHE A 290 7.87 12.20 27.44
CA PHE A 290 8.61 13.22 28.22
C PHE A 290 8.04 13.59 29.58
N SER A 291 6.86 13.14 29.99
CA SER A 291 6.20 13.65 31.20
C SER A 291 5.33 12.67 32.00
N LEU A 292 5.33 11.37 31.70
CA LEU A 292 4.38 10.42 32.28
C LEU A 292 5.02 9.29 33.10
N GLU A 293 6.27 9.45 33.54
CA GLU A 293 6.91 8.61 34.59
C GLU A 293 6.85 9.20 35.93
#